data_45dc866eccffbfff8d6e2c7a8a24ecd9
#
_entry.id   45dc866eccffbfff8d6e2c7a8a24ecd9
#
_cell.length_a   1.000
_cell.length_b   1.000
_cell.length_c   1.000
_cell.angle_alpha   90.00
_cell.angle_beta   90.00
_cell.angle_gamma   90.00
#
_symmetry.space_group_name_H-M   'P 1'
#
loop_
_entity.id
_entity.type
_entity.pdbx_description
1 polymer ?
#
loop_
_entity_poly.entity_id
_entity_poly.type
_entity_poly.pdbx_seq_one_letter_code
_entity_poly.pdbx_strand_id
1 'polypeptide(L)'
;MPTRSHAGCAPSDVVHREDSSDSDADPAASAGRKRGFSQITSSPPAQRLTSKTQPNHQRTQGGQYHPHDNKFCTQQCLLGLQQGGILDARCPNVELHQSGGHGHRHPINMEELVQMVKQQLDQNLDRDCTPMGGCGSYGAPFKVTCAAYGYTVVGKGTTSRLWKEVSREADIYRILQRVQGSAVPVFLGRIDLAQVYFLHGAGEIRHMLLMGWGGDSVGRIKHDENIQRAISRSEKQIRSLGVFHQDLRPENILWNPDLKRALIIDFHRCTLDHRPIHRRPQPLKRLLSGTKEWGVKRVRVV
;
A
#
# COMPACT_ATOMS: atom_id res chain seq x y z
N MET A 1 -16.75 33.63 4.21
CA MET A 1 -15.37 33.37 3.82
C MET A 1 -14.88 32.21 4.66
N PRO A 2 -14.76 30.98 4.15
CA PRO A 2 -14.24 29.87 4.93
C PRO A 2 -12.72 29.78 4.75
N THR A 3 -12.01 29.75 5.87
CA THR A 3 -10.57 29.61 6.00
C THR A 3 -10.13 28.19 5.61
N ARG A 4 -9.18 28.11 4.70
CA ARG A 4 -8.47 26.86 4.34
C ARG A 4 -7.67 26.34 5.53
N SER A 5 -8.00 25.16 6.01
CA SER A 5 -7.17 24.42 6.97
C SER A 5 -6.03 23.70 6.23
N HIS A 6 -4.82 24.08 6.55
CA HIS A 6 -3.62 23.36 6.15
C HIS A 6 -3.51 22.07 7.00
N ALA A 7 -3.49 20.92 6.34
CA ALA A 7 -3.17 19.66 6.98
C ALA A 7 -1.65 19.58 7.23
N GLY A 8 -1.22 20.14 8.36
CA GLY A 8 0.11 19.88 8.92
C GLY A 8 0.06 18.67 9.82
N CYS A 9 1.09 17.82 9.85
CA CYS A 9 1.29 16.83 10.88
C CYS A 9 1.48 17.57 12.21
N ALA A 10 0.46 17.58 13.08
CA ALA A 10 0.58 18.12 14.42
C ALA A 10 1.42 17.16 15.28
N PRO A 11 2.36 17.66 16.09
CA PRO A 11 3.09 16.82 17.05
C PRO A 11 2.14 16.44 18.20
N SER A 12 2.07 15.15 18.49
CA SER A 12 1.41 14.64 19.69
C SER A 12 2.21 15.03 20.91
N ASP A 13 1.55 15.60 21.92
CA ASP A 13 2.12 16.01 23.20
C ASP A 13 2.91 14.88 23.85
N VAL A 14 4.22 15.07 23.97
CA VAL A 14 5.11 14.22 24.76
C VAL A 14 5.23 14.83 26.16
N VAL A 15 4.68 14.14 27.14
CA VAL A 15 4.87 14.43 28.56
C VAL A 15 6.36 14.32 28.88
N HIS A 16 6.98 15.44 29.27
CA HIS A 16 8.32 15.49 29.82
C HIS A 16 8.41 14.71 31.13
N ARG A 17 9.28 13.72 31.16
CA ARG A 17 9.93 13.23 32.35
C ARG A 17 11.41 13.59 32.21
N GLU A 18 11.84 14.49 33.07
CA GLU A 18 13.26 14.78 33.31
C GLU A 18 13.87 13.56 34.02
N ASP A 19 14.98 13.07 33.49
CA ASP A 19 16.03 12.48 34.33
C ASP A 19 17.41 12.61 33.67
N SER A 20 18.39 12.81 34.54
CA SER A 20 19.69 13.42 34.39
C SER A 20 20.73 12.57 33.68
N SER A 21 21.60 13.31 32.98
CA SER A 21 23.05 13.15 32.80
C SER A 21 23.64 11.75 32.57
N ASP A 22 24.22 11.51 31.38
CA ASP A 22 25.67 11.26 31.32
C ASP A 22 26.27 11.60 29.94
N SER A 23 27.46 12.15 29.96
CA SER A 23 28.23 12.58 28.81
C SER A 23 29.06 11.39 28.32
N ASP A 24 28.91 11.02 27.03
CA ASP A 24 30.02 10.42 26.29
C ASP A 24 29.96 10.83 24.83
N ALA A 25 31.05 11.46 24.41
CA ALA A 25 31.27 11.96 23.07
C ALA A 25 31.65 10.80 22.14
N ASP A 26 30.91 10.61 21.06
CA ASP A 26 31.28 9.70 19.98
C ASP A 26 31.53 10.51 18.68
N PRO A 27 32.71 10.43 18.09
CA PRO A 27 33.05 11.17 16.87
C PRO A 27 32.75 10.34 15.64
N ALA A 28 31.96 10.84 14.76
CA ALA A 28 31.73 10.56 13.36
C ALA A 28 30.26 10.47 13.00
N ALA A 29 29.58 11.59 13.10
CA ALA A 29 28.29 11.75 12.43
C ALA A 29 28.54 11.99 10.94
N SER A 30 28.33 10.97 10.14
CA SER A 30 28.15 11.07 8.70
C SER A 30 27.04 12.06 8.40
N ALA A 31 27.33 13.13 7.67
CA ALA A 31 26.41 14.21 7.34
C ALA A 31 25.20 13.70 6.54
N GLY A 32 24.09 13.44 7.23
CA GLY A 32 22.82 13.15 6.62
C GLY A 32 22.33 14.36 5.82
N ARG A 33 22.15 14.18 4.52
CA ARG A 33 21.63 15.21 3.61
C ARG A 33 20.18 15.51 3.98
N LYS A 34 19.93 16.67 4.59
CA LYS A 34 18.57 17.18 4.86
C LYS A 34 17.92 17.55 3.53
N ARG A 35 16.91 16.80 3.12
CA ARG A 35 16.09 17.14 1.96
C ARG A 35 14.83 17.82 2.44
N GLY A 36 14.81 19.15 2.35
CA GLY A 36 13.62 19.94 2.57
C GLY A 36 12.67 19.77 1.39
N PHE A 37 11.38 19.64 1.66
CA PHE A 37 10.32 19.78 0.68
C PHE A 37 10.30 21.25 0.24
N SER A 38 10.97 21.57 -0.85
CA SER A 38 10.87 22.89 -1.46
C SER A 38 9.51 23.01 -2.10
N GLN A 39 8.69 23.89 -1.55
CA GLN A 39 7.49 24.36 -2.22
C GLN A 39 7.87 24.92 -3.58
N ILE A 40 7.49 24.23 -4.63
CA ILE A 40 7.50 24.81 -5.98
C ILE A 40 6.25 25.67 -6.08
N THR A 41 6.34 26.90 -5.61
CA THR A 41 5.41 27.98 -5.95
C THR A 41 6.22 29.04 -6.65
N SER A 42 6.31 28.94 -7.97
CA SER A 42 6.39 30.09 -8.87
C SER A 42 6.34 29.61 -10.32
N SER A 43 5.16 29.76 -10.92
CA SER A 43 5.06 29.74 -12.38
C SER A 43 5.70 31.03 -12.91
N PRO A 44 6.63 30.99 -13.86
CA PRO A 44 7.04 32.18 -14.57
C PRO A 44 5.93 32.65 -15.52
N PRO A 45 5.79 33.97 -15.76
CA PRO A 45 4.75 34.50 -16.63
C PRO A 45 4.97 34.08 -18.09
N ALA A 46 3.87 33.69 -18.73
CA ALA A 46 3.83 33.33 -20.13
C ALA A 46 4.27 34.49 -21.03
N GLN A 47 5.40 34.34 -21.70
CA GLN A 47 5.73 35.15 -22.87
C GLN A 47 5.17 34.51 -24.12
N ARG A 48 4.20 35.19 -24.71
CA ARG A 48 3.61 34.91 -26.02
C ARG A 48 4.67 35.22 -27.09
N LEU A 49 5.15 34.22 -27.76
CA LEU A 49 5.82 34.41 -29.05
C LEU A 49 5.09 33.57 -30.11
N THR A 50 4.46 34.32 -31.01
CA THR A 50 3.89 33.83 -32.27
C THR A 50 5.02 33.61 -33.26
N SER A 51 5.16 32.39 -33.80
CA SER A 51 5.72 32.19 -35.13
C SER A 51 5.18 30.90 -35.74
N LYS A 52 4.55 31.07 -36.90
CA LYS A 52 4.13 30.03 -37.84
C LYS A 52 5.38 29.39 -38.43
N THR A 53 5.47 28.07 -38.49
CA THR A 53 6.10 27.36 -39.63
C THR A 53 5.60 25.90 -39.67
N GLN A 54 5.51 25.39 -40.86
CA GLN A 54 4.86 24.18 -41.36
C GLN A 54 5.53 22.86 -40.96
N PRO A 55 4.87 21.70 -41.21
CA PRO A 55 5.24 20.40 -40.67
C PRO A 55 6.34 19.74 -41.46
N ASN A 56 7.31 19.18 -40.80
CA ASN A 56 8.21 18.20 -41.41
C ASN A 56 8.13 16.91 -40.60
N HIS A 57 7.65 15.87 -41.29
CA HIS A 57 7.63 14.51 -40.81
C HIS A 57 9.06 13.99 -40.68
N GLN A 58 9.53 13.84 -39.43
CA GLN A 58 10.54 12.86 -39.13
C GLN A 58 10.20 12.18 -37.83
N ARG A 59 9.84 10.92 -37.95
CA ARG A 59 9.55 9.94 -36.93
C ARG A 59 10.88 9.59 -36.26
N THR A 60 11.23 10.24 -35.12
CA THR A 60 12.27 9.78 -34.24
C THR A 60 11.61 9.09 -33.07
N GLN A 61 11.67 7.76 -33.08
CA GLN A 61 11.43 6.92 -31.92
C GLN A 61 12.49 7.23 -30.87
N GLY A 62 12.05 7.70 -29.74
CA GLY A 62 12.89 8.01 -28.58
C GLY A 62 12.06 8.72 -27.52
N GLY A 63 10.89 8.16 -27.15
CA GLY A 63 10.16 8.62 -25.98
C GLY A 63 11.06 8.37 -24.78
N GLN A 64 11.60 9.45 -24.17
CA GLN A 64 12.25 9.38 -22.88
C GLN A 64 11.23 8.81 -21.88
N TYR A 65 11.47 7.59 -21.46
CA TYR A 65 10.70 6.92 -20.44
C TYR A 65 10.96 7.62 -19.11
N HIS A 66 9.90 8.23 -18.53
CA HIS A 66 9.94 8.83 -17.19
C HIS A 66 9.26 7.88 -16.19
N PRO A 67 10.03 7.10 -15.42
CA PRO A 67 9.50 6.12 -14.47
C PRO A 67 8.53 6.69 -13.43
N HIS A 68 8.61 7.99 -13.15
CA HIS A 68 7.69 8.67 -12.23
C HIS A 68 6.23 8.67 -12.71
N ASP A 69 5.97 8.51 -14.02
CA ASP A 69 4.62 8.53 -14.59
C ASP A 69 3.93 7.16 -14.56
N ASN A 70 4.66 6.09 -14.21
CA ASN A 70 4.10 4.75 -14.15
C ASN A 70 2.92 4.68 -13.18
N LYS A 71 1.84 4.05 -13.60
CA LYS A 71 0.72 3.72 -12.72
C LYS A 71 1.07 2.53 -11.83
N PHE A 72 0.36 2.38 -10.71
CA PHE A 72 0.54 1.20 -9.86
C PHE A 72 0.18 -0.09 -10.60
N CYS A 73 0.94 -1.16 -10.37
CA CYS A 73 0.59 -2.48 -10.82
C CYS A 73 -0.70 -2.96 -10.17
N THR A 74 -1.50 -3.74 -10.91
CA THR A 74 -2.72 -4.34 -10.38
C THR A 74 -2.40 -5.37 -9.29
N GLN A 75 -3.34 -5.62 -8.39
CA GLN A 75 -3.21 -6.70 -7.40
C GLN A 75 -3.04 -8.07 -8.07
N GLN A 76 -3.71 -8.29 -9.21
CA GLN A 76 -3.61 -9.54 -9.98
C GLN A 76 -2.22 -9.72 -10.59
N CYS A 77 -1.61 -8.65 -11.10
CA CYS A 77 -0.24 -8.66 -11.60
C CYS A 77 0.73 -9.09 -10.48
N LEU A 78 0.64 -8.47 -9.30
CA LEU A 78 1.52 -8.76 -8.17
C LEU A 78 1.29 -10.16 -7.57
N LEU A 79 0.05 -10.67 -7.60
CA LEU A 79 -0.23 -12.08 -7.27
C LEU A 79 0.43 -13.05 -8.27
N GLY A 80 0.36 -12.73 -9.57
CA GLY A 80 1.06 -13.49 -10.62
C GLY A 80 2.56 -13.54 -10.36
N LEU A 81 3.17 -12.39 -10.05
CA LEU A 81 4.58 -12.29 -9.68
C LEU A 81 4.93 -13.15 -8.46
N GLN A 82 4.11 -13.08 -7.40
CA GLN A 82 4.30 -13.83 -6.16
C GLN A 82 4.21 -15.36 -6.38
N GLN A 83 3.39 -15.80 -7.32
CA GLN A 83 3.10 -17.21 -7.57
C GLN A 83 3.89 -17.79 -8.76
N GLY A 84 4.75 -17.02 -9.42
CA GLY A 84 5.44 -17.42 -10.65
C GLY A 84 4.47 -17.64 -11.82
N GLY A 85 3.34 -16.91 -11.82
CA GLY A 85 2.24 -17.04 -12.78
C GLY A 85 2.44 -16.25 -14.06
N ILE A 86 1.34 -16.04 -14.77
CA ILE A 86 1.30 -15.24 -16.00
C ILE A 86 1.11 -13.75 -15.71
N LEU A 87 1.54 -12.92 -16.64
CA LEU A 87 1.35 -11.48 -16.59
C LEU A 87 -0.14 -11.12 -16.68
N ASP A 88 -0.57 -10.13 -15.88
CA ASP A 88 -1.92 -9.58 -16.00
C ASP A 88 -1.98 -8.58 -17.15
N ALA A 89 -2.71 -8.93 -18.21
CA ALA A 89 -2.88 -8.06 -19.39
C ALA A 89 -3.56 -6.70 -19.04
N ARG A 90 -4.23 -6.58 -17.89
CA ARG A 90 -4.81 -5.32 -17.42
C ARG A 90 -3.84 -4.47 -16.61
N CYS A 91 -2.64 -5.00 -16.32
CA CYS A 91 -1.62 -4.20 -15.64
C CYS A 91 -1.17 -3.06 -16.55
N PRO A 92 -1.21 -1.80 -16.10
CA PRO A 92 -0.82 -0.65 -16.94
C PRO A 92 0.65 -0.68 -17.36
N ASN A 93 1.47 -1.48 -16.68
CA ASN A 93 2.90 -1.60 -16.93
C ASN A 93 3.26 -2.95 -17.60
N VAL A 94 2.29 -3.69 -18.16
CA VAL A 94 2.52 -5.04 -18.68
C VAL A 94 3.58 -5.08 -19.78
N GLU A 95 3.63 -4.08 -20.65
CA GLU A 95 4.65 -3.98 -21.71
C GLU A 95 6.07 -3.86 -21.13
N LEU A 96 6.22 -3.13 -20.02
CA LEU A 96 7.50 -2.99 -19.33
C LEU A 96 7.92 -4.29 -18.65
N HIS A 97 6.96 -5.04 -18.11
CA HIS A 97 7.24 -6.35 -17.52
C HIS A 97 7.70 -7.38 -18.58
N GLN A 98 7.34 -7.18 -19.86
CA GLN A 98 7.75 -8.04 -20.97
C GLN A 98 9.14 -7.68 -21.54
N SER A 99 9.74 -6.55 -21.13
CA SER A 99 11.07 -6.16 -21.58
C SER A 99 12.09 -7.21 -21.17
N GLY A 100 12.56 -8.01 -22.11
CA GLY A 100 13.47 -9.14 -21.87
C GLY A 100 13.03 -10.46 -22.55
N GLY A 101 11.88 -10.47 -23.24
CA GLY A 101 11.52 -11.59 -24.13
C GLY A 101 11.00 -12.86 -23.44
N HIS A 102 10.55 -12.77 -22.19
CA HIS A 102 10.10 -13.93 -21.39
C HIS A 102 8.66 -14.41 -21.70
N GLY A 103 8.05 -13.97 -22.80
CA GLY A 103 6.71 -14.38 -23.20
C GLY A 103 5.61 -13.82 -22.31
N HIS A 104 4.66 -14.68 -21.89
CA HIS A 104 3.50 -14.28 -21.08
C HIS A 104 3.72 -14.44 -19.56
N ARG A 105 4.91 -14.79 -19.10
CA ARG A 105 5.21 -14.97 -17.68
C ARG A 105 6.00 -13.77 -17.13
N HIS A 106 5.95 -13.60 -15.81
CA HIS A 106 6.82 -12.65 -15.13
C HIS A 106 8.29 -13.03 -15.34
N PRO A 107 9.17 -12.08 -15.76
CA PRO A 107 10.59 -12.35 -16.01
C PRO A 107 11.39 -12.55 -14.73
N ILE A 108 10.86 -12.11 -13.61
CA ILE A 108 11.46 -12.20 -12.27
C ILE A 108 10.43 -12.72 -11.27
N ASN A 109 10.88 -13.18 -10.13
CA ASN A 109 10.05 -13.52 -9.00
C ASN A 109 9.96 -12.38 -7.98
N MET A 110 9.19 -12.60 -6.91
CA MET A 110 8.96 -11.59 -5.87
C MET A 110 10.25 -11.22 -5.11
N GLU A 111 11.08 -12.20 -4.76
CA GLU A 111 12.33 -11.99 -4.05
C GLU A 111 13.31 -11.17 -4.89
N GLU A 112 13.42 -11.47 -6.17
CA GLU A 112 14.24 -10.72 -7.13
C GLU A 112 13.75 -9.27 -7.24
N LEU A 113 12.43 -9.04 -7.33
CA LEU A 113 11.88 -7.68 -7.34
C LEU A 113 12.30 -6.89 -6.08
N VAL A 114 12.11 -7.49 -4.90
CA VAL A 114 12.47 -6.84 -3.62
C VAL A 114 13.97 -6.52 -3.57
N GLN A 115 14.81 -7.44 -4.03
CA GLN A 115 16.26 -7.26 -4.07
C GLN A 115 16.66 -6.15 -5.06
N MET A 116 16.06 -6.10 -6.24
CA MET A 116 16.33 -5.06 -7.24
C MET A 116 15.91 -3.68 -6.74
N VAL A 117 14.72 -3.56 -6.13
CA VAL A 117 14.26 -2.31 -5.53
C VAL A 117 15.21 -1.87 -4.41
N LYS A 118 15.64 -2.79 -3.55
CA LYS A 118 16.63 -2.48 -2.50
C LYS A 118 17.93 -1.94 -3.10
N GLN A 119 18.53 -2.64 -4.07
CA GLN A 119 19.76 -2.21 -4.72
C GLN A 119 19.63 -0.85 -5.40
N GLN A 120 18.49 -0.59 -6.06
CA GLN A 120 18.18 0.68 -6.69
C GLN A 120 18.16 1.83 -5.66
N LEU A 121 17.48 1.65 -4.53
CA LEU A 121 17.36 2.66 -3.48
C LEU A 121 18.67 2.84 -2.69
N ASP A 122 19.47 1.79 -2.52
CA ASP A 122 20.79 1.88 -1.88
C ASP A 122 21.77 2.68 -2.74
N GLN A 123 21.62 2.67 -4.08
CA GLN A 123 22.42 3.49 -5.00
C GLN A 123 21.92 4.93 -5.04
N ASN A 124 20.61 5.14 -5.09
CA ASN A 124 20.00 6.46 -5.13
C ASN A 124 18.59 6.41 -4.53
N LEU A 125 18.41 7.00 -3.35
CA LEU A 125 17.15 7.01 -2.61
C LEU A 125 15.99 7.70 -3.35
N ASP A 126 16.28 8.65 -4.25
CA ASP A 126 15.25 9.36 -5.02
C ASP A 126 14.91 8.66 -6.33
N ARG A 127 15.70 7.65 -6.72
CA ARG A 127 15.49 6.98 -7.98
C ARG A 127 14.19 6.19 -7.95
N ASP A 128 13.18 6.73 -8.66
CA ASP A 128 11.85 6.12 -8.78
C ASP A 128 11.17 5.80 -7.44
N CYS A 129 11.46 6.63 -6.42
CA CYS A 129 10.89 6.55 -5.09
C CYS A 129 10.38 7.92 -4.67
N THR A 130 9.07 8.10 -4.64
CA THR A 130 8.42 9.39 -4.39
C THR A 130 7.47 9.29 -3.19
N PRO A 131 7.58 10.17 -2.17
CA PRO A 131 6.60 10.23 -1.09
C PRO A 131 5.20 10.54 -1.65
N MET A 132 4.19 9.81 -1.18
CA MET A 132 2.80 9.98 -1.64
C MET A 132 2.00 11.02 -0.84
N GLY A 133 2.65 11.75 0.05
CA GLY A 133 2.03 12.69 0.97
C GLY A 133 1.38 11.98 2.17
N GLY A 134 1.11 12.76 3.22
CA GLY A 134 0.47 12.26 4.45
C GLY A 134 1.33 11.23 5.22
N CYS A 135 1.86 11.62 6.38
CA CYS A 135 2.55 10.70 7.28
C CYS A 135 1.53 10.12 8.27
N GLY A 136 1.50 8.79 8.40
CA GLY A 136 0.82 8.14 9.52
C GLY A 136 1.73 8.05 10.75
N SER A 137 1.15 7.73 11.90
CA SER A 137 1.91 7.58 13.17
C SER A 137 3.02 6.52 13.10
N TYR A 138 2.92 5.55 12.20
CA TYR A 138 3.84 4.41 12.08
C TYR A 138 4.61 4.35 10.76
N GLY A 139 4.48 5.36 9.91
CA GLY A 139 5.23 5.43 8.67
C GLY A 139 4.62 6.33 7.62
N ALA A 140 5.33 6.48 6.52
CA ALA A 140 4.94 7.27 5.36
C ALA A 140 4.83 6.38 4.11
N PRO A 141 3.83 6.59 3.24
CA PRO A 141 3.71 5.87 2.00
C PRO A 141 4.59 6.49 0.91
N PHE A 142 5.23 5.62 0.13
CA PHE A 142 6.03 5.96 -1.03
C PHE A 142 5.51 5.21 -2.25
N LYS A 143 5.51 5.86 -3.40
CA LYS A 143 5.42 5.21 -4.69
C LYS A 143 6.82 4.77 -5.09
N VAL A 144 6.99 3.48 -5.31
CA VAL A 144 8.29 2.89 -5.65
C VAL A 144 8.15 2.13 -6.97
N THR A 145 9.00 2.44 -7.94
CA THR A 145 9.03 1.76 -9.24
C THR A 145 10.38 1.07 -9.43
N CYS A 146 10.35 -0.22 -9.74
CA CYS A 146 11.53 -0.95 -10.19
C CYS A 146 11.90 -0.50 -11.61
N ALA A 147 13.01 0.20 -11.77
CA ALA A 147 13.43 0.78 -13.06
C ALA A 147 13.64 -0.26 -14.17
N ALA A 148 14.04 -1.49 -13.82
CA ALA A 148 14.36 -2.52 -14.81
C ALA A 148 13.12 -3.11 -15.51
N TYR A 149 12.02 -3.28 -14.78
CA TYR A 149 10.82 -3.95 -15.27
C TYR A 149 9.53 -3.17 -15.05
N GLY A 150 9.60 -1.93 -14.56
CA GLY A 150 8.42 -1.07 -14.38
C GLY A 150 7.43 -1.51 -13.30
N TYR A 151 7.76 -2.48 -12.42
CA TYR A 151 6.89 -2.83 -11.30
C TYR A 151 6.75 -1.65 -10.36
N THR A 152 5.53 -1.14 -10.24
CA THR A 152 5.22 0.04 -9.42
C THR A 152 4.32 -0.36 -8.25
N VAL A 153 4.81 -0.12 -7.05
CA VAL A 153 4.23 -0.60 -5.79
C VAL A 153 4.24 0.49 -4.73
N VAL A 154 3.65 0.22 -3.58
CA VAL A 154 3.71 1.09 -2.40
C VAL A 154 4.80 0.59 -1.46
N GLY A 155 5.66 1.49 -1.00
CA GLY A 155 6.57 1.31 0.11
C GLY A 155 6.02 2.00 1.37
N LYS A 156 5.70 1.27 2.44
CA LYS A 156 5.43 1.86 3.76
C LYS A 156 6.77 2.05 4.47
N GLY A 157 7.30 3.27 4.39
CA GLY A 157 8.57 3.64 5.02
C GLY A 157 8.42 3.93 6.50
N THR A 158 9.33 3.44 7.33
CA THR A 158 9.31 3.65 8.79
C THR A 158 10.72 3.86 9.36
N THR A 159 10.78 4.41 10.58
CA THR A 159 12.02 4.65 11.32
C THR A 159 12.46 3.39 12.06
N SER A 160 13.76 3.31 12.41
CA SER A 160 14.27 2.20 13.24
C SER A 160 13.58 2.12 14.59
N ARG A 161 13.16 3.24 15.16
CA ARG A 161 12.44 3.29 16.43
C ARG A 161 11.09 2.54 16.38
N LEU A 162 10.39 2.62 15.26
CA LEU A 162 9.06 2.01 15.07
C LEU A 162 9.15 0.65 14.37
N TRP A 163 10.37 0.21 14.03
CA TRP A 163 10.55 -1.01 13.25
C TRP A 163 10.03 -2.27 13.92
N LYS A 164 10.17 -2.36 15.25
CA LYS A 164 9.66 -3.51 16.01
C LYS A 164 8.16 -3.73 15.81
N GLU A 165 7.38 -2.65 15.84
CA GLU A 165 5.92 -2.70 15.65
C GLU A 165 5.58 -2.95 14.17
N VAL A 166 6.23 -2.22 13.26
CA VAL A 166 5.96 -2.31 11.83
C VAL A 166 6.43 -3.65 11.25
N SER A 167 7.56 -4.21 11.70
CA SER A 167 8.03 -5.52 11.23
C SER A 167 7.05 -6.66 11.53
N ARG A 168 6.32 -6.56 12.65
CA ARG A 168 5.25 -7.50 13.00
C ARG A 168 4.13 -7.52 11.95
N GLU A 169 3.87 -6.39 11.29
CA GLU A 169 2.89 -6.31 10.22
C GLU A 169 3.24 -7.25 9.05
N ALA A 170 4.53 -7.39 8.72
CA ALA A 170 4.97 -8.35 7.71
C ALA A 170 4.62 -9.80 8.06
N ASP A 171 4.72 -10.18 9.34
CA ASP A 171 4.35 -11.53 9.78
C ASP A 171 2.83 -11.75 9.69
N ILE A 172 2.04 -10.72 9.96
CA ILE A 172 0.59 -10.78 9.77
C ILE A 172 0.22 -10.94 8.29
N TYR A 173 0.87 -10.22 7.36
CA TYR A 173 0.64 -10.42 5.92
C TYR A 173 0.96 -11.85 5.47
N ARG A 174 1.95 -12.54 6.06
CA ARG A 174 2.22 -13.96 5.78
C ARG A 174 1.07 -14.86 6.23
N ILE A 175 0.50 -14.61 7.41
CA ILE A 175 -0.70 -15.34 7.89
C ILE A 175 -1.88 -15.09 6.95
N LEU A 176 -2.01 -13.88 6.41
CA LEU A 176 -3.07 -13.45 5.51
C LEU A 176 -2.80 -13.79 4.03
N GLN A 177 -1.81 -14.62 3.70
CA GLN A 177 -1.42 -14.94 2.32
C GLN A 177 -2.60 -15.36 1.43
N ARG A 178 -3.55 -16.15 1.97
CA ARG A 178 -4.72 -16.64 1.22
C ARG A 178 -5.73 -15.56 0.83
N VAL A 179 -5.65 -14.39 1.42
CA VAL A 179 -6.59 -13.28 1.19
C VAL A 179 -5.88 -12.03 0.64
N GLN A 180 -4.60 -12.15 0.31
CA GLN A 180 -3.87 -11.10 -0.41
C GLN A 180 -4.51 -10.88 -1.79
N GLY A 181 -4.51 -9.63 -2.24
CA GLY A 181 -5.18 -9.21 -3.47
C GLY A 181 -6.71 -9.27 -3.42
N SER A 182 -7.32 -9.56 -2.27
CA SER A 182 -8.78 -9.64 -2.13
C SER A 182 -9.35 -9.00 -0.86
N ALA A 183 -8.73 -9.18 0.30
CA ALA A 183 -9.09 -8.54 1.57
C ALA A 183 -7.96 -7.68 2.14
N VAL A 184 -6.73 -7.95 1.72
CA VAL A 184 -5.53 -7.16 2.02
C VAL A 184 -4.71 -6.99 0.75
N PRO A 185 -3.88 -5.95 0.62
CA PRO A 185 -2.95 -5.81 -0.51
C PRO A 185 -2.01 -7.01 -0.62
N VAL A 186 -1.53 -7.29 -1.82
CA VAL A 186 -0.43 -8.24 -2.03
C VAL A 186 0.81 -7.71 -1.33
N PHE A 187 1.35 -8.48 -0.40
CA PHE A 187 2.57 -8.16 0.32
C PHE A 187 3.77 -8.78 -0.41
N LEU A 188 4.75 -7.97 -0.74
CA LEU A 188 5.91 -8.39 -1.52
C LEU A 188 7.14 -8.68 -0.64
N GLY A 189 7.29 -7.96 0.45
CA GLY A 189 8.45 -8.13 1.31
C GLY A 189 8.83 -6.87 2.08
N ARG A 190 10.01 -6.90 2.65
CA ARG A 190 10.59 -5.79 3.40
C ARG A 190 12.00 -5.51 2.92
N ILE A 191 12.41 -4.25 3.00
CA ILE A 191 13.77 -3.82 2.71
C ILE A 191 14.30 -2.92 3.83
N ASP A 192 15.60 -3.04 4.07
CA ASP A 192 16.36 -2.17 4.95
C ASP A 192 17.28 -1.32 4.06
N LEU A 193 17.12 0.01 4.12
CA LEU A 193 17.87 0.95 3.31
C LEU A 193 19.30 1.11 3.86
N ALA A 194 20.29 1.07 3.00
CA ALA A 194 21.69 1.35 3.38
C ALA A 194 21.88 2.81 3.82
N GLN A 195 21.10 3.71 3.22
CA GLN A 195 21.09 5.13 3.54
C GLN A 195 19.76 5.55 4.16
N VAL A 196 19.80 6.53 5.07
CA VAL A 196 18.58 7.11 5.66
C VAL A 196 17.88 8.00 4.66
N TYR A 197 16.57 7.77 4.43
CA TYR A 197 15.72 8.70 3.72
C TYR A 197 15.08 9.64 4.74
N PHE A 198 15.57 10.88 4.83
CA PHE A 198 14.97 11.87 5.72
C PHE A 198 13.72 12.46 5.10
N LEU A 199 12.56 12.23 5.74
CA LEU A 199 11.27 12.78 5.32
C LEU A 199 10.73 13.71 6.41
N HIS A 200 10.50 14.98 6.08
CA HIS A 200 9.91 15.95 7.00
C HIS A 200 8.54 15.46 7.50
N GLY A 201 8.34 15.44 8.81
CA GLY A 201 7.11 14.97 9.45
C GLY A 201 7.06 13.46 9.71
N ALA A 202 7.95 12.64 9.09
CA ALA A 202 8.04 11.20 9.35
C ALA A 202 9.36 10.80 10.01
N GLY A 203 10.41 11.61 9.86
CA GLY A 203 11.74 11.35 10.43
C GLY A 203 12.66 10.57 9.51
N GLU A 204 13.55 9.79 10.09
CA GLU A 204 14.60 9.01 9.41
C GLU A 204 14.07 7.63 8.99
N ILE A 205 13.67 7.51 7.73
CA ILE A 205 13.18 6.26 7.16
C ILE A 205 14.36 5.34 6.88
N ARG A 206 14.36 4.16 7.47
CA ARG A 206 15.39 3.13 7.32
C ARG A 206 14.83 1.81 6.79
N HIS A 207 13.56 1.57 7.00
CA HIS A 207 12.91 0.31 6.67
C HIS A 207 11.66 0.58 5.84
N MET A 208 11.35 -0.30 4.90
CA MET A 208 10.10 -0.24 4.12
C MET A 208 9.45 -1.60 4.01
N LEU A 209 8.13 -1.63 4.12
CA LEU A 209 7.30 -2.75 3.68
C LEU A 209 6.81 -2.48 2.26
N LEU A 210 7.06 -3.41 1.34
CA LEU A 210 6.62 -3.29 -0.06
C LEU A 210 5.32 -4.07 -0.27
N MET A 211 4.33 -3.41 -0.87
CA MET A 211 3.02 -4.00 -1.12
C MET A 211 2.32 -3.38 -2.32
N GLY A 212 1.31 -4.06 -2.85
CA GLY A 212 0.46 -3.53 -3.92
C GLY A 212 -0.36 -2.33 -3.46
N TRP A 213 -0.63 -1.40 -4.37
CA TRP A 213 -1.52 -0.28 -4.11
C TRP A 213 -2.96 -0.75 -3.91
N GLY A 214 -3.51 -0.51 -2.72
CA GLY A 214 -4.83 -1.00 -2.33
C GLY A 214 -6.00 -0.15 -2.82
N GLY A 215 -5.76 1.03 -3.39
CA GLY A 215 -6.77 2.01 -3.72
C GLY A 215 -6.73 3.24 -2.82
N ASP A 216 -7.77 4.06 -2.89
CA ASP A 216 -7.92 5.24 -2.05
C ASP A 216 -8.59 4.89 -0.72
N SER A 217 -8.24 5.65 0.36
CA SER A 217 -8.89 5.47 1.65
C SER A 217 -10.38 5.73 1.55
N VAL A 218 -11.18 4.83 2.17
CA VAL A 218 -12.63 5.01 2.22
C VAL A 218 -13.05 6.28 2.96
N GLY A 219 -12.20 6.82 3.83
CA GLY A 219 -12.43 8.13 4.46
C GLY A 219 -12.49 9.31 3.49
N ARG A 220 -12.02 9.13 2.24
CA ARG A 220 -12.00 10.17 1.19
C ARG A 220 -13.06 9.98 0.12
N ILE A 221 -13.81 8.90 0.15
CA ILE A 221 -14.84 8.59 -0.85
C ILE A 221 -16.22 8.56 -0.21
N LYS A 222 -17.25 8.78 -1.04
CA LYS A 222 -18.63 8.67 -0.57
C LYS A 222 -18.95 7.20 -0.29
N HIS A 223 -19.34 6.92 0.95
CA HIS A 223 -19.75 5.58 1.37
C HIS A 223 -21.11 5.22 0.76
N ASP A 224 -21.19 4.03 0.18
CA ASP A 224 -22.43 3.41 -0.25
C ASP A 224 -22.55 2.00 0.36
N GLU A 225 -23.70 1.35 0.16
CA GLU A 225 -23.93 0.00 0.67
C GLU A 225 -22.98 -1.05 0.08
N ASN A 226 -22.47 -0.84 -1.13
CA ASN A 226 -21.53 -1.75 -1.79
C ASN A 226 -20.19 -1.73 -1.08
N ILE A 227 -19.70 -0.56 -0.74
CA ILE A 227 -18.46 -0.35 0.02
C ILE A 227 -18.62 -1.00 1.40
N GLN A 228 -19.73 -0.76 2.09
CA GLN A 228 -19.97 -1.34 3.42
C GLN A 228 -20.02 -2.87 3.40
N ARG A 229 -20.67 -3.45 2.38
CA ARG A 229 -20.68 -4.91 2.16
C ARG A 229 -19.27 -5.45 1.86
N ALA A 230 -18.48 -4.71 1.07
CA ALA A 230 -17.12 -5.12 0.75
C ALA A 230 -16.20 -5.07 2.00
N ILE A 231 -16.32 -4.05 2.86
CA ILE A 231 -15.61 -3.95 4.14
C ILE A 231 -15.93 -5.16 5.02
N SER A 232 -17.21 -5.42 5.25
CA SER A 232 -17.67 -6.55 6.07
C SER A 232 -17.18 -7.91 5.54
N ARG A 233 -17.12 -8.05 4.21
CA ARG A 233 -16.61 -9.27 3.55
C ARG A 233 -15.11 -9.43 3.80
N SER A 234 -14.32 -8.37 3.65
CA SER A 234 -12.87 -8.43 3.85
C SER A 234 -12.52 -8.68 5.31
N GLU A 235 -13.20 -8.01 6.25
CA GLU A 235 -13.05 -8.26 7.68
C GLU A 235 -13.35 -9.73 8.06
N LYS A 236 -14.44 -10.31 7.53
CA LYS A 236 -14.78 -11.73 7.77
C LYS A 236 -13.69 -12.67 7.24
N GLN A 237 -13.11 -12.38 6.07
CA GLN A 237 -12.04 -13.18 5.50
C GLN A 237 -10.78 -13.14 6.39
N ILE A 238 -10.39 -11.96 6.87
CA ILE A 238 -9.25 -11.76 7.75
C ILE A 238 -9.47 -12.50 9.08
N ARG A 239 -10.64 -12.30 9.70
CA ARG A 239 -11.02 -12.98 10.96
C ARG A 239 -11.05 -14.50 10.83
N SER A 240 -11.45 -15.03 9.66
CA SER A 240 -11.48 -16.50 9.43
C SER A 240 -10.08 -17.12 9.47
N LEU A 241 -9.03 -16.32 9.23
CA LEU A 241 -7.62 -16.71 9.38
C LEU A 241 -7.08 -16.48 10.80
N GLY A 242 -7.92 -16.04 11.74
CA GLY A 242 -7.55 -15.82 13.13
C GLY A 242 -6.87 -14.50 13.40
N VAL A 243 -6.96 -13.54 12.49
CA VAL A 243 -6.45 -12.19 12.68
C VAL A 243 -7.59 -11.24 13.04
N PHE A 244 -7.45 -10.51 14.15
CA PHE A 244 -8.41 -9.51 14.62
C PHE A 244 -7.76 -8.14 14.59
N HIS A 245 -8.18 -7.31 13.63
CA HIS A 245 -7.70 -5.94 13.51
C HIS A 245 -8.29 -5.08 14.62
N GLN A 246 -7.45 -4.39 15.41
CA GLN A 246 -7.87 -3.60 16.56
C GLN A 246 -8.08 -2.11 16.25
N ASP A 247 -7.74 -1.68 15.03
CA ASP A 247 -7.80 -0.28 14.62
C ASP A 247 -8.42 -0.15 13.21
N LEU A 248 -9.65 -0.67 13.06
CA LEU A 248 -10.36 -0.69 11.78
C LEU A 248 -11.09 0.65 11.55
N ARG A 249 -10.31 1.69 11.27
CA ARG A 249 -10.81 3.03 10.94
C ARG A 249 -10.76 3.29 9.42
N PRO A 250 -11.47 4.31 8.91
CA PRO A 250 -11.57 4.58 7.47
C PRO A 250 -10.22 4.75 6.77
N GLU A 251 -9.20 5.29 7.47
CA GLU A 251 -7.85 5.49 6.93
C GLU A 251 -7.13 4.16 6.66
N ASN A 252 -7.48 3.11 7.38
CA ASN A 252 -6.89 1.76 7.27
C ASN A 252 -7.70 0.84 6.34
N ILE A 253 -8.70 1.39 5.65
CA ILE A 253 -9.53 0.67 4.68
C ILE A 253 -9.41 1.37 3.33
N LEU A 254 -8.94 0.63 2.33
CA LEU A 254 -8.72 1.14 0.99
C LEU A 254 -9.76 0.56 0.04
N TRP A 255 -10.38 1.41 -0.78
CA TRP A 255 -11.26 0.96 -1.84
C TRP A 255 -10.51 0.77 -3.14
N ASN A 256 -10.49 -0.46 -3.63
CA ASN A 256 -9.92 -0.78 -4.92
C ASN A 256 -11.05 -0.88 -5.97
N PRO A 257 -11.12 0.09 -6.92
CA PRO A 257 -12.21 0.14 -7.91
C PRO A 257 -12.12 -1.00 -8.92
N ASP A 258 -10.93 -1.45 -9.30
CA ASP A 258 -10.73 -2.52 -10.28
C ASP A 258 -11.23 -3.87 -9.75
N LEU A 259 -10.99 -4.12 -8.48
CA LEU A 259 -11.45 -5.34 -7.79
C LEU A 259 -12.86 -5.21 -7.25
N LYS A 260 -13.40 -4.00 -7.10
CA LYS A 260 -14.63 -3.69 -6.35
C LYS A 260 -14.57 -4.28 -4.94
N ARG A 261 -13.43 -4.08 -4.26
CA ARG A 261 -13.11 -4.65 -2.95
C ARG A 261 -12.56 -3.59 -2.01
N ALA A 262 -12.84 -3.77 -0.74
CA ALA A 262 -12.16 -3.07 0.33
C ALA A 262 -10.93 -3.87 0.76
N LEU A 263 -9.75 -3.27 0.72
CA LEU A 263 -8.50 -3.87 1.19
C LEU A 263 -8.11 -3.22 2.52
N ILE A 264 -7.85 -4.03 3.54
CA ILE A 264 -7.52 -3.57 4.89
C ILE A 264 -5.99 -3.57 5.04
N ILE A 265 -5.47 -2.52 5.68
CA ILE A 265 -4.04 -2.30 5.90
C ILE A 265 -3.76 -1.94 7.36
N ASP A 266 -2.47 -1.83 7.72
CA ASP A 266 -1.98 -1.32 9.01
C ASP A 266 -2.23 -2.29 10.18
N PHE A 267 -1.68 -3.51 10.05
CA PHE A 267 -1.85 -4.61 11.01
C PHE A 267 -0.93 -4.55 12.23
N HIS A 268 -0.22 -3.45 12.49
CA HIS A 268 0.62 -3.33 13.69
C HIS A 268 -0.18 -3.49 15.00
N ARG A 269 -1.48 -3.08 14.98
CA ARG A 269 -2.45 -3.30 16.06
C ARG A 269 -3.42 -4.41 15.69
N CYS A 270 -3.01 -5.64 15.91
CA CYS A 270 -3.89 -6.78 15.75
C CYS A 270 -3.64 -7.83 16.83
N THR A 271 -4.62 -8.68 17.07
CA THR A 271 -4.49 -9.87 17.92
C THR A 271 -4.66 -11.13 17.08
N LEU A 272 -3.96 -12.18 17.46
CA LEU A 272 -4.05 -13.49 16.82
C LEU A 272 -4.87 -14.44 17.70
N ASP A 273 -5.78 -15.17 17.06
CA ASP A 273 -6.45 -16.29 17.69
C ASP A 273 -5.60 -17.54 17.53
N HIS A 274 -4.93 -17.93 18.60
CA HIS A 274 -4.06 -19.11 18.65
C HIS A 274 -4.82 -20.44 18.75
N ARG A 275 -6.18 -20.42 18.80
CA ARG A 275 -6.96 -21.65 18.82
C ARG A 275 -6.81 -22.42 17.51
N PRO A 276 -6.70 -23.75 17.55
CA PRO A 276 -6.69 -24.57 16.33
C PRO A 276 -7.91 -24.27 15.45
N ILE A 277 -7.71 -24.28 14.14
CA ILE A 277 -8.74 -23.91 13.14
C ILE A 277 -10.05 -24.70 13.35
N HIS A 278 -9.97 -25.96 13.76
CA HIS A 278 -11.15 -26.81 14.04
C HIS A 278 -11.95 -26.41 15.29
N ARG A 279 -11.37 -25.59 16.18
CA ARG A 279 -12.06 -25.07 17.38
C ARG A 279 -12.52 -23.63 17.22
N ARG A 280 -12.28 -23.00 16.09
CA ARG A 280 -12.80 -21.66 15.85
C ARG A 280 -14.30 -21.72 15.63
N PRO A 281 -15.11 -20.84 16.27
CA PRO A 281 -16.54 -20.81 16.05
C PRO A 281 -16.81 -20.62 14.57
N GLN A 282 -17.50 -21.60 13.96
CA GLN A 282 -18.04 -21.42 12.62
C GLN A 282 -19.05 -20.26 12.70
N PRO A 283 -19.07 -19.32 11.75
CA PRO A 283 -20.15 -18.35 11.70
C PRO A 283 -21.47 -19.14 11.64
N LEU A 284 -22.34 -18.89 12.63
CA LEU A 284 -23.67 -19.49 12.69
C LEU A 284 -24.35 -19.26 11.34
N LYS A 285 -24.43 -20.32 10.52
CA LYS A 285 -25.37 -20.37 9.41
C LYS A 285 -26.73 -20.22 10.05
N ARG A 286 -27.39 -19.06 9.88
CA ARG A 286 -28.81 -18.93 10.21
C ARG A 286 -29.52 -20.05 9.48
N LEU A 287 -29.98 -21.03 10.22
CA LEU A 287 -30.94 -22.03 9.78
C LEU A 287 -32.24 -21.29 9.46
N LEU A 288 -32.32 -20.74 8.24
CA LEU A 288 -33.59 -20.44 7.60
C LEU A 288 -34.10 -21.72 6.98
N SER A 289 -34.57 -22.62 7.81
CA SER A 289 -35.40 -23.75 7.37
C SER A 289 -36.47 -24.01 8.43
N GLY A 290 -37.60 -23.47 8.19
CA GLY A 290 -38.75 -23.68 9.05
C GLY A 290 -39.99 -22.96 8.55
N THR A 291 -40.27 -23.06 7.26
CA THR A 291 -41.67 -22.90 6.81
C THR A 291 -42.45 -24.13 7.26
N LYS A 292 -43.03 -24.05 8.45
CA LYS A 292 -44.09 -24.98 8.83
C LYS A 292 -45.31 -24.69 7.95
N GLU A 293 -45.56 -25.59 6.99
CA GLU A 293 -46.85 -25.66 6.33
C GLU A 293 -47.93 -25.97 7.38
N TRP A 294 -48.80 -25.02 7.60
CA TRP A 294 -50.02 -25.23 8.36
C TRP A 294 -51.01 -25.94 7.45
N GLY A 295 -51.13 -27.26 7.59
CA GLY A 295 -52.17 -28.06 6.97
C GLY A 295 -53.54 -27.67 7.49
N VAL A 296 -54.35 -27.05 6.64
CA VAL A 296 -55.77 -26.77 6.90
C VAL A 296 -56.55 -28.10 6.86
N LYS A 297 -56.89 -28.63 8.03
CA LYS A 297 -57.88 -29.74 8.15
C LYS A 297 -59.25 -29.17 7.82
N ARG A 298 -59.82 -29.56 6.66
CA ARG A 298 -61.23 -29.38 6.37
C ARG A 298 -62.07 -30.34 7.27
N VAL A 299 -62.85 -29.75 8.18
CA VAL A 299 -63.89 -30.46 8.92
C VAL A 299 -65.07 -30.57 7.99
N ARG A 300 -65.45 -31.80 7.69
CA ARG A 300 -66.77 -32.14 7.06
C ARG A 300 -67.83 -32.11 8.16
N VAL A 301 -68.82 -31.25 8.00
CA VAL A 301 -70.05 -31.30 8.79
C VAL A 301 -71.04 -32.18 8.01
N VAL A 302 -71.62 -33.16 8.72
CA VAL A 302 -72.77 -34.03 8.28
C VAL A 302 -74.03 -33.24 8.54
#